data_e57a87c9af0e7414461a090c13e5fd80
#
_entry.id   e57a87c9af0e7414461a090c13e5fd80
#
_cell.length_a   1.000
_cell.length_b   1.000
_cell.length_c   1.000
_cell.angle_alpha   90.00
_cell.angle_beta   90.00
_cell.angle_gamma   90.00
#
_symmetry.space_group_name_H-M   'P 1'
#
loop_
_entity.id
_entity.type
_entity.pdbx_description
1 polymer ?
#
loop_
_entity_poly.entity_id
_entity_poly.type
_entity_poly.pdbx_seq_one_letter_code
_entity_poly.pdbx_strand_id
1 'polypeptide(L)'
;MNTIPTLGANHTASRAQSRQLLSSATYDLLVIGGGILGTAVAWTAAQSGLRVAMVDAGDFAGATSSASSKLVHGGLRYLQTGAVKLVAENHKERRALATDVAPHLVNPLTFFVPVYKGGPHGATKLGAGVFLYSALSAFRDGMGRVSTAAHAAQQVPALRTEGLRSVAVYGDHQMNDSRVAVMTVRAAVDSGAVVLNHAEVTGLRFTGNRVTGADLRDRLDGTEFGVNARLVLNATGPWVDHLRQMEDPGAAPSIRLSKGAHVVLKRRAPWRAALTIPIDKYRVSFAIPWEDHVLFGTTDEEYTGDPADVRATPADIDQILGEAGHAVRDEHLDRDLVTYSFAGLRVLPGGPGETAAAKRETVVTEGRGGMLSVAGGKWTTYRHIGRVVLEKLANVPGTGLADDISVIPRTVPLPGVASPNAVAHRLLVDREPGARMDPLVARNLATHYGTLSFEIAQLIDDNPDLGRPIHKDGPDVWAQVAYAASREWAQTADDVLRRRTTMVVRGLDTPEVRAEVDSYLAAHREV
;
A
#
# COMPACT_ATOMS: atom_id res chain seq x y z
N MET A 1 -36.95 1.54 9.97
CA MET A 1 -35.68 1.62 9.17
C MET A 1 -35.01 2.93 9.49
N ASN A 2 -34.01 2.91 10.39
CA ASN A 2 -33.22 4.11 10.67
C ASN A 2 -32.24 4.32 9.52
N THR A 3 -32.53 5.30 8.69
CA THR A 3 -31.61 5.78 7.66
C THR A 3 -30.37 6.37 8.34
N ILE A 4 -29.20 5.77 8.11
CA ILE A 4 -27.93 6.37 8.50
C ILE A 4 -27.79 7.67 7.67
N PRO A 5 -27.53 8.84 8.29
CA PRO A 5 -27.34 10.08 7.54
C PRO A 5 -26.16 9.88 6.58
N THR A 6 -26.39 10.01 5.28
CA THR A 6 -25.32 10.12 4.28
C THR A 6 -24.62 11.46 4.50
N LEU A 7 -23.38 11.43 4.98
CA LEU A 7 -22.54 12.63 5.02
C LEU A 7 -22.32 13.09 3.58
N GLY A 8 -22.53 14.40 3.35
CA GLY A 8 -22.29 14.98 2.03
C GLY A 8 -20.86 14.72 1.57
N ALA A 9 -20.66 14.55 0.28
CA ALA A 9 -19.43 14.09 -0.40
C ALA A 9 -18.13 14.86 -0.09
N ASN A 10 -18.16 15.86 0.78
CA ASN A 10 -17.02 16.77 1.03
C ASN A 10 -16.50 16.78 2.48
N HIS A 11 -17.03 15.98 3.40
CA HIS A 11 -16.54 15.96 4.78
C HIS A 11 -16.35 14.53 5.27
N THR A 12 -15.15 14.22 5.81
CA THR A 12 -15.00 13.08 6.71
C THR A 12 -15.78 13.40 7.98
N ALA A 13 -16.54 12.42 8.51
CA ALA A 13 -17.16 12.55 9.82
C ALA A 13 -16.06 12.82 10.86
N SER A 14 -16.36 13.68 11.86
CA SER A 14 -15.48 13.81 13.01
C SER A 14 -15.31 12.45 13.67
N ARG A 15 -14.24 12.27 14.45
CA ARG A 15 -13.99 11.00 15.15
C ARG A 15 -15.15 10.62 16.06
N ALA A 16 -15.70 11.59 16.81
CA ALA A 16 -16.86 11.39 17.66
C ALA A 16 -18.12 10.97 16.88
N GLN A 17 -18.37 11.61 15.73
CA GLN A 17 -19.46 11.23 14.83
C GLN A 17 -19.27 9.82 14.26
N SER A 18 -18.03 9.44 13.86
CA SER A 18 -17.73 8.09 13.39
C SER A 18 -18.01 7.04 14.48
N ARG A 19 -17.61 7.29 15.73
CA ARG A 19 -17.94 6.40 16.88
C ARG A 19 -19.45 6.29 17.08
N GLN A 20 -20.14 7.40 17.05
CA GLN A 20 -21.61 7.42 17.21
C GLN A 20 -22.31 6.62 16.10
N LEU A 21 -21.89 6.80 14.83
CA LEU A 21 -22.43 6.04 13.70
C LEU A 21 -22.16 4.55 13.87
N LEU A 22 -20.92 4.17 14.21
CA LEU A 22 -20.52 2.78 14.44
C LEU A 22 -21.33 2.10 15.54
N SER A 23 -21.65 2.83 16.61
CA SER A 23 -22.37 2.27 17.76
C SER A 23 -23.90 2.22 17.59
N SER A 24 -24.46 3.10 16.76
CA SER A 24 -25.93 3.31 16.69
C SER A 24 -26.64 2.39 15.70
N ALA A 25 -25.91 1.67 14.83
CA ALA A 25 -26.50 0.86 13.77
C ALA A 25 -25.99 -0.59 13.80
N THR A 26 -26.75 -1.48 13.17
CA THR A 26 -26.26 -2.81 12.81
C THR A 26 -25.82 -2.78 11.35
N TYR A 27 -24.58 -3.16 11.10
CA TYR A 27 -23.98 -3.24 9.79
C TYR A 27 -24.24 -4.59 9.11
N ASP A 28 -24.19 -4.63 7.79
CA ASP A 28 -24.22 -5.89 7.07
C ASP A 28 -22.86 -6.58 7.17
N LEU A 29 -21.78 -5.78 7.17
CA LEU A 29 -20.41 -6.26 7.29
C LEU A 29 -19.59 -5.34 8.22
N LEU A 30 -18.92 -5.93 9.22
CA LEU A 30 -17.83 -5.32 9.96
C LEU A 30 -16.50 -5.87 9.45
N VAL A 31 -15.64 -5.01 8.94
CA VAL A 31 -14.26 -5.32 8.53
C VAL A 31 -13.30 -4.89 9.63
N ILE A 32 -12.56 -5.83 10.18
CA ILE A 32 -11.51 -5.58 11.18
C ILE A 32 -10.15 -5.65 10.49
N GLY A 33 -9.45 -4.52 10.42
CA GLY A 33 -8.19 -4.32 9.73
C GLY A 33 -8.32 -3.49 8.45
N GLY A 34 -7.78 -2.26 8.49
CA GLY A 34 -7.76 -1.28 7.39
C GLY A 34 -6.49 -1.37 6.53
N GLY A 35 -5.88 -2.55 6.42
CA GLY A 35 -4.88 -2.85 5.41
C GLY A 35 -5.50 -2.98 4.02
N ILE A 36 -4.66 -3.15 2.97
CA ILE A 36 -5.15 -3.12 1.58
C ILE A 36 -6.21 -4.17 1.27
N LEU A 37 -6.19 -5.35 1.93
CA LEU A 37 -7.22 -6.38 1.73
C LEU A 37 -8.53 -6.00 2.39
N GLY A 38 -8.51 -5.58 3.67
CA GLY A 38 -9.71 -5.16 4.36
C GLY A 38 -10.37 -3.96 3.70
N THR A 39 -9.57 -2.98 3.30
CA THR A 39 -10.04 -1.80 2.57
C THR A 39 -10.65 -2.16 1.21
N ALA A 40 -10.05 -3.12 0.47
CA ALA A 40 -10.60 -3.60 -0.79
C ALA A 40 -11.96 -4.26 -0.62
N VAL A 41 -12.12 -5.08 0.43
CA VAL A 41 -13.41 -5.72 0.73
C VAL A 41 -14.43 -4.67 1.18
N ALA A 42 -14.05 -3.75 2.07
CA ALA A 42 -14.94 -2.68 2.52
C ALA A 42 -15.44 -1.83 1.34
N TRP A 43 -14.53 -1.42 0.44
CA TRP A 43 -14.90 -0.67 -0.76
C TRP A 43 -15.82 -1.47 -1.68
N THR A 44 -15.46 -2.72 -1.99
CA THR A 44 -16.24 -3.59 -2.88
C THR A 44 -17.63 -3.86 -2.32
N ALA A 45 -17.75 -4.11 -1.01
CA ALA A 45 -19.02 -4.35 -0.33
C ALA A 45 -19.90 -3.09 -0.29
N ALA A 46 -19.32 -1.93 0.01
CA ALA A 46 -20.05 -0.66 0.02
C ALA A 46 -20.56 -0.29 -1.39
N GLN A 47 -19.73 -0.50 -2.44
CA GLN A 47 -20.18 -0.34 -3.84
C GLN A 47 -21.35 -1.28 -4.22
N SER A 48 -21.49 -2.40 -3.52
CA SER A 48 -22.55 -3.39 -3.76
C SER A 48 -23.85 -3.05 -3.03
N GLY A 49 -23.87 -1.94 -2.26
CA GLY A 49 -25.04 -1.49 -1.50
C GLY A 49 -25.11 -1.97 -0.06
N LEU A 50 -24.10 -2.71 0.41
CA LEU A 50 -24.04 -3.16 1.80
C LEU A 50 -23.65 -2.01 2.74
N ARG A 51 -24.23 -2.03 3.94
CA ARG A 51 -23.80 -1.14 5.05
C ARG A 51 -22.53 -1.70 5.66
N VAL A 52 -21.41 -1.00 5.49
CA VAL A 52 -20.10 -1.46 5.90
C VAL A 52 -19.52 -0.59 7.00
N ALA A 53 -19.05 -1.24 8.08
CA ALA A 53 -18.17 -0.65 9.07
C ALA A 53 -16.75 -1.20 8.85
N MET A 54 -15.70 -0.35 8.97
CA MET A 54 -14.31 -0.79 8.96
C MET A 54 -13.53 -0.11 10.07
N VAL A 55 -12.77 -0.90 10.83
CA VAL A 55 -11.95 -0.41 11.96
C VAL A 55 -10.52 -0.94 11.85
N ASP A 56 -9.55 -0.15 12.33
CA ASP A 56 -8.14 -0.55 12.44
C ASP A 56 -7.57 -0.12 13.79
N ALA A 57 -6.79 -0.98 14.43
CA ALA A 57 -6.15 -0.71 15.72
C ALA A 57 -5.05 0.37 15.63
N GLY A 58 -4.49 0.58 14.46
CA GLY A 58 -3.56 1.66 14.15
C GLY A 58 -4.12 2.56 13.08
N ASP A 59 -3.24 3.21 12.33
CA ASP A 59 -3.65 3.96 11.13
C ASP A 59 -3.91 3.03 9.95
N PHE A 60 -4.79 3.44 9.04
CA PHE A 60 -5.05 2.74 7.80
C PHE A 60 -3.76 2.51 7.00
N ALA A 61 -3.60 1.28 6.50
CA ALA A 61 -2.37 0.83 5.84
C ALA A 61 -1.10 0.88 6.72
N GLY A 62 -1.21 0.99 8.03
CA GLY A 62 -0.10 1.21 8.96
C GLY A 62 0.97 0.12 8.99
N ALA A 63 0.62 -1.12 8.61
CA ALA A 63 1.52 -2.29 8.64
C ALA A 63 2.06 -2.64 7.23
N THR A 64 1.89 -3.89 6.81
CA THR A 64 2.43 -4.46 5.55
C THR A 64 2.04 -3.66 4.31
N SER A 65 0.86 -3.02 4.31
CA SER A 65 0.31 -2.35 3.13
C SER A 65 1.08 -1.10 2.70
N SER A 66 1.84 -0.46 3.59
CA SER A 66 2.74 0.66 3.30
C SER A 66 4.23 0.29 3.36
N ALA A 67 4.54 -0.98 3.63
CA ALA A 67 5.90 -1.51 3.74
C ALA A 67 6.23 -2.49 2.60
N SER A 68 5.73 -2.21 1.39
CA SER A 68 5.99 -2.99 0.19
C SER A 68 7.23 -2.49 -0.57
N SER A 69 7.64 -3.23 -1.61
CA SER A 69 8.65 -2.76 -2.58
C SER A 69 8.11 -1.65 -3.50
N LYS A 70 6.91 -1.12 -3.24
CA LYS A 70 6.25 -0.04 -4.01
C LYS A 70 6.07 -0.38 -5.49
N LEU A 71 5.85 -1.66 -5.80
CA LEU A 71 5.66 -2.17 -7.15
C LEU A 71 4.25 -2.74 -7.37
N VAL A 72 3.70 -2.42 -8.53
CA VAL A 72 2.55 -3.11 -9.12
C VAL A 72 3.09 -3.89 -10.31
N HIS A 73 3.28 -5.19 -10.15
CA HIS A 73 4.03 -6.00 -11.11
C HIS A 73 3.29 -7.28 -11.51
N GLY A 74 3.54 -7.75 -12.75
CA GLY A 74 3.01 -9.03 -13.23
C GLY A 74 3.69 -10.24 -12.59
N GLY A 75 4.90 -10.08 -12.07
CA GLY A 75 5.66 -11.12 -11.39
C GLY A 75 6.43 -12.02 -12.36
N LEU A 76 7.39 -11.46 -13.08
CA LEU A 76 8.27 -12.18 -14.03
C LEU A 76 8.82 -13.49 -13.46
N ARG A 77 9.19 -13.52 -12.17
CA ARG A 77 9.72 -14.70 -11.49
C ARG A 77 8.75 -15.89 -11.49
N TYR A 78 7.42 -15.65 -11.47
CA TYR A 78 6.43 -16.74 -11.46
C TYR A 78 6.36 -17.49 -12.79
N LEU A 79 6.89 -16.96 -13.88
CA LEU A 79 7.03 -17.71 -15.12
C LEU A 79 8.01 -18.87 -14.98
N GLN A 80 9.02 -18.76 -14.12
CA GLN A 80 9.97 -19.85 -13.87
C GLN A 80 9.31 -21.08 -13.20
N THR A 81 8.21 -20.86 -12.49
CA THR A 81 7.42 -21.93 -11.84
C THR A 81 6.21 -22.36 -12.70
N GLY A 82 6.09 -21.85 -13.94
CA GLY A 82 4.96 -22.18 -14.83
C GLY A 82 3.63 -21.53 -14.46
N ALA A 83 3.60 -20.56 -13.53
CA ALA A 83 2.37 -19.91 -13.08
C ALA A 83 1.84 -18.85 -14.08
N VAL A 84 1.64 -19.23 -15.34
CA VAL A 84 1.26 -18.34 -16.45
C VAL A 84 -0.08 -17.66 -16.21
N LYS A 85 -1.10 -18.39 -15.70
CA LYS A 85 -2.42 -17.84 -15.40
C LYS A 85 -2.33 -16.72 -14.36
N LEU A 86 -1.52 -16.92 -13.31
CA LEU A 86 -1.31 -15.92 -12.27
C LEU A 86 -0.63 -14.66 -12.82
N VAL A 87 0.35 -14.81 -13.71
CA VAL A 87 1.02 -13.67 -14.37
C VAL A 87 0.04 -12.89 -15.25
N ALA A 88 -0.79 -13.57 -16.03
CA ALA A 88 -1.82 -12.93 -16.86
C ALA A 88 -2.84 -12.15 -16.02
N GLU A 89 -3.29 -12.70 -14.89
CA GLU A 89 -4.17 -12.02 -13.94
C GLU A 89 -3.52 -10.79 -13.31
N ASN A 90 -2.27 -10.91 -12.86
CA ASN A 90 -1.51 -9.77 -12.34
C ASN A 90 -1.36 -8.66 -13.40
N HIS A 91 -1.11 -8.99 -14.66
CA HIS A 91 -1.05 -8.01 -15.75
C HIS A 91 -2.39 -7.30 -15.97
N LYS A 92 -3.51 -8.03 -15.88
CA LYS A 92 -4.86 -7.45 -15.99
C LYS A 92 -5.13 -6.43 -14.89
N GLU A 93 -4.90 -6.81 -13.63
CA GLU A 93 -5.13 -5.92 -12.48
C GLU A 93 -4.13 -4.74 -12.45
N ARG A 94 -2.84 -4.98 -12.75
CA ARG A 94 -1.84 -3.93 -12.89
C ARG A 94 -2.27 -2.87 -13.91
N ARG A 95 -2.76 -3.33 -15.07
CA ARG A 95 -3.25 -2.42 -16.10
C ARG A 95 -4.43 -1.60 -15.60
N ALA A 96 -5.45 -2.24 -15.03
CA ALA A 96 -6.61 -1.53 -14.49
C ALA A 96 -6.19 -0.45 -13.48
N LEU A 97 -5.20 -0.76 -12.62
CA LEU A 97 -4.65 0.21 -11.68
C LEU A 97 -3.96 1.39 -12.38
N ALA A 98 -3.16 1.12 -13.41
CA ALA A 98 -2.37 2.15 -14.10
C ALA A 98 -3.18 3.00 -15.09
N THR A 99 -4.34 2.51 -15.61
CA THR A 99 -5.11 3.25 -16.63
C THR A 99 -6.44 3.78 -16.12
N ASP A 100 -7.11 3.03 -15.24
CA ASP A 100 -8.52 3.30 -14.91
C ASP A 100 -8.72 3.71 -13.45
N VAL A 101 -7.92 3.12 -12.53
CA VAL A 101 -8.18 3.23 -11.09
C VAL A 101 -7.34 4.32 -10.43
N ALA A 102 -6.03 4.33 -10.67
CA ALA A 102 -5.09 5.24 -10.00
C ALA A 102 -3.93 5.68 -10.91
N PRO A 103 -4.17 6.18 -12.15
CA PRO A 103 -3.11 6.50 -13.09
C PRO A 103 -2.13 7.58 -12.60
N HIS A 104 -2.50 8.41 -11.63
CA HIS A 104 -1.61 9.39 -11.02
C HIS A 104 -0.69 8.79 -9.94
N LEU A 105 -1.07 7.66 -9.34
CA LEU A 105 -0.32 6.98 -8.28
C LEU A 105 0.44 5.73 -8.76
N VAL A 106 0.13 5.24 -9.98
CA VAL A 106 0.70 4.02 -10.56
C VAL A 106 1.36 4.36 -11.88
N ASN A 107 2.69 4.44 -11.87
CA ASN A 107 3.47 4.96 -12.98
C ASN A 107 4.26 3.83 -13.69
N PRO A 108 4.40 3.85 -15.02
CA PRO A 108 5.21 2.86 -15.74
C PRO A 108 6.68 2.97 -15.34
N LEU A 109 7.34 1.82 -15.20
CA LEU A 109 8.74 1.71 -14.84
C LEU A 109 9.42 0.63 -15.70
N THR A 110 10.53 1.00 -16.32
CA THR A 110 11.39 0.06 -17.06
C THR A 110 12.30 -0.68 -16.08
N PHE A 111 12.46 -1.99 -16.28
CA PHE A 111 13.34 -2.85 -15.49
C PHE A 111 14.46 -3.41 -16.37
N PHE A 112 15.66 -3.44 -15.81
CA PHE A 112 16.83 -4.12 -16.35
C PHE A 112 17.18 -5.32 -15.48
N VAL A 113 17.38 -6.48 -16.13
CA VAL A 113 17.97 -7.66 -15.51
C VAL A 113 19.39 -7.78 -16.04
N PRO A 114 20.44 -7.44 -15.28
CA PRO A 114 21.83 -7.51 -15.75
C PRO A 114 22.27 -8.93 -16.04
N VAL A 115 23.01 -9.12 -17.13
CA VAL A 115 23.60 -10.40 -17.55
C VAL A 115 25.12 -10.28 -17.49
N TYR A 116 25.69 -10.78 -16.42
CA TYR A 116 27.14 -10.79 -16.21
C TYR A 116 27.80 -12.07 -16.75
N LYS A 117 29.10 -11.99 -17.06
CA LYS A 117 29.91 -13.17 -17.39
C LYS A 117 29.95 -14.11 -16.17
N GLY A 118 29.55 -15.36 -16.36
CA GLY A 118 29.49 -16.36 -15.26
C GLY A 118 28.28 -16.23 -14.34
N GLY A 119 27.35 -15.28 -14.60
CA GLY A 119 26.15 -15.11 -13.81
C GLY A 119 25.13 -16.27 -13.96
N PRO A 120 24.10 -16.32 -13.10
CA PRO A 120 23.17 -17.47 -12.98
C PRO A 120 22.26 -17.65 -14.21
N HIS A 121 22.12 -16.64 -15.05
CA HIS A 121 21.22 -16.65 -16.20
C HIS A 121 21.87 -16.09 -17.46
N GLY A 122 21.73 -16.79 -18.60
CA GLY A 122 22.20 -16.35 -19.91
C GLY A 122 21.22 -15.38 -20.60
N ALA A 123 21.73 -14.53 -21.51
CA ALA A 123 20.95 -13.52 -22.23
C ALA A 123 19.78 -14.12 -23.04
N THR A 124 19.98 -15.27 -23.69
CA THR A 124 18.94 -15.95 -24.49
C THR A 124 17.75 -16.36 -23.63
N LYS A 125 18.02 -17.01 -22.48
CA LYS A 125 16.97 -17.46 -21.56
C LYS A 125 16.19 -16.27 -20.98
N LEU A 126 16.89 -15.23 -20.54
CA LEU A 126 16.26 -14.02 -20.00
C LEU A 126 15.50 -13.27 -21.10
N GLY A 127 16.07 -13.17 -22.31
CA GLY A 127 15.39 -12.55 -23.47
C GLY A 127 14.08 -13.24 -23.81
N ALA A 128 14.07 -14.57 -23.88
CA ALA A 128 12.84 -15.34 -24.08
C ALA A 128 11.83 -15.15 -22.93
N GLY A 129 12.31 -15.13 -21.69
CA GLY A 129 11.46 -14.90 -20.50
C GLY A 129 10.79 -13.54 -20.50
N VAL A 130 11.54 -12.44 -20.75
CA VAL A 130 10.96 -11.08 -20.78
C VAL A 130 10.07 -10.87 -22.01
N PHE A 131 10.36 -11.54 -23.14
CA PHE A 131 9.48 -11.52 -24.30
C PHE A 131 8.13 -12.18 -24.00
N LEU A 132 8.14 -13.40 -23.44
CA LEU A 132 6.91 -14.10 -23.02
C LEU A 132 6.14 -13.27 -21.99
N TYR A 133 6.83 -12.67 -21.02
CA TYR A 133 6.22 -11.79 -20.03
C TYR A 133 5.48 -10.62 -20.68
N SER A 134 6.11 -9.97 -21.65
CA SER A 134 5.47 -8.87 -22.39
C SER A 134 4.33 -9.33 -23.28
N ALA A 135 4.41 -10.53 -23.86
CA ALA A 135 3.31 -11.11 -24.63
C ALA A 135 2.06 -11.35 -23.76
N LEU A 136 2.23 -11.77 -22.49
CA LEU A 136 1.13 -11.93 -21.55
C LEU A 136 0.45 -10.60 -21.17
N SER A 137 1.14 -9.47 -21.30
CA SER A 137 0.56 -8.13 -21.19
C SER A 137 0.03 -7.59 -22.52
N ALA A 138 0.03 -8.39 -23.58
CA ALA A 138 -0.23 -7.97 -24.97
C ALA A 138 0.68 -6.82 -25.43
N PHE A 139 1.94 -6.82 -24.98
CA PHE A 139 2.99 -5.83 -25.28
C PHE A 139 2.64 -4.37 -24.89
N ARG A 140 1.67 -4.19 -24.02
CA ARG A 140 1.16 -2.86 -23.68
C ARG A 140 2.13 -2.03 -22.83
N ASP A 141 3.08 -2.70 -22.16
CA ASP A 141 4.16 -2.06 -21.37
C ASP A 141 5.49 -2.06 -22.14
N GLY A 142 5.43 -2.19 -23.45
CA GLY A 142 6.58 -2.34 -24.34
C GLY A 142 6.98 -3.80 -24.55
N MET A 143 7.78 -4.02 -25.59
CA MET A 143 8.28 -5.35 -25.93
C MET A 143 9.52 -5.69 -25.08
N GLY A 144 9.45 -6.82 -24.39
CA GLY A 144 10.61 -7.39 -23.69
C GLY A 144 11.72 -7.74 -24.69
N ARG A 145 12.94 -7.28 -24.41
CA ARG A 145 14.07 -7.41 -25.30
C ARG A 145 15.39 -7.52 -24.55
N VAL A 146 16.44 -7.87 -25.25
CA VAL A 146 17.83 -7.75 -24.76
C VAL A 146 18.41 -6.43 -25.29
N SER A 147 19.14 -5.71 -24.45
CA SER A 147 19.79 -4.45 -24.76
C SER A 147 21.28 -4.48 -24.38
N THR A 148 22.03 -3.52 -24.88
CA THR A 148 23.49 -3.45 -24.68
C THR A 148 23.85 -2.93 -23.28
N ALA A 149 25.02 -3.32 -22.78
CA ALA A 149 25.59 -2.80 -21.54
C ALA A 149 25.75 -1.28 -21.56
N ALA A 150 26.18 -0.72 -22.72
CA ALA A 150 26.35 0.73 -22.90
C ALA A 150 25.03 1.50 -22.74
N HIS A 151 23.93 1.01 -23.34
CA HIS A 151 22.62 1.63 -23.16
C HIS A 151 22.16 1.57 -21.71
N ALA A 152 22.35 0.43 -21.04
CA ALA A 152 21.96 0.29 -19.65
C ALA A 152 22.73 1.25 -18.73
N ALA A 153 24.04 1.41 -18.93
CA ALA A 153 24.87 2.34 -18.16
C ALA A 153 24.48 3.82 -18.36
N GLN A 154 23.99 4.19 -19.56
CA GLN A 154 23.44 5.53 -19.80
C GLN A 154 22.14 5.79 -19.03
N GLN A 155 21.29 4.77 -18.90
CA GLN A 155 20.01 4.89 -18.17
C GLN A 155 20.19 4.79 -16.66
N VAL A 156 21.16 4.01 -16.20
CA VAL A 156 21.51 3.79 -14.79
C VAL A 156 23.03 3.93 -14.62
N PRO A 157 23.55 5.17 -14.46
CA PRO A 157 24.99 5.41 -14.32
C PRO A 157 25.65 4.68 -13.13
N ALA A 158 24.87 4.34 -12.11
CA ALA A 158 25.32 3.55 -10.97
C ALA A 158 25.51 2.05 -11.26
N LEU A 159 25.10 1.57 -12.46
CA LEU A 159 25.22 0.16 -12.83
C LEU A 159 26.69 -0.24 -12.93
N ARG A 160 27.05 -1.38 -12.32
CA ARG A 160 28.37 -2.00 -12.48
C ARG A 160 28.51 -2.53 -13.90
N THR A 161 29.53 -2.07 -14.61
CA THR A 161 29.78 -2.44 -16.01
C THR A 161 30.81 -3.53 -16.19
N GLU A 162 31.64 -3.80 -15.18
CA GLU A 162 32.67 -4.83 -15.19
C GLU A 162 32.04 -6.22 -15.38
N GLY A 163 32.38 -6.88 -16.47
CA GLY A 163 31.82 -8.20 -16.83
C GLY A 163 30.36 -8.19 -17.31
N LEU A 164 29.72 -7.02 -17.40
CA LEU A 164 28.35 -6.89 -17.93
C LEU A 164 28.36 -7.10 -19.45
N ARG A 165 27.60 -8.09 -19.93
CA ARG A 165 27.47 -8.41 -21.36
C ARG A 165 26.27 -7.73 -22.01
N SER A 166 25.15 -7.74 -21.32
CA SER A 166 23.88 -7.20 -21.79
C SER A 166 22.90 -7.04 -20.63
N VAL A 167 21.72 -6.49 -20.89
CA VAL A 167 20.59 -6.47 -19.96
C VAL A 167 19.33 -7.00 -20.66
N ALA A 168 18.53 -7.80 -19.97
CA ALA A 168 17.16 -8.05 -20.38
C ALA A 168 16.27 -6.91 -19.88
N VAL A 169 15.37 -6.43 -20.75
CA VAL A 169 14.53 -5.25 -20.51
C VAL A 169 13.07 -5.65 -20.52
N TYR A 170 12.31 -5.22 -19.52
CA TYR A 170 10.85 -5.39 -19.47
C TYR A 170 10.18 -4.20 -18.77
N GLY A 171 8.87 -4.06 -18.95
CA GLY A 171 8.06 -3.02 -18.32
C GLY A 171 7.21 -3.58 -17.17
N ASP A 172 7.14 -2.84 -16.09
CA ASP A 172 6.20 -3.00 -15.00
C ASP A 172 5.77 -1.61 -14.49
N HIS A 173 5.18 -1.53 -13.30
CA HIS A 173 4.75 -0.24 -12.74
C HIS A 173 5.23 -0.08 -11.30
N GLN A 174 5.46 1.18 -10.94
CA GLN A 174 5.72 1.63 -9.58
C GLN A 174 4.47 2.32 -9.03
N MET A 175 4.26 2.25 -7.72
CA MET A 175 3.17 2.95 -7.04
C MET A 175 3.64 3.64 -5.76
N ASN A 176 2.88 4.62 -5.32
CA ASN A 176 2.88 5.01 -3.92
C ASN A 176 1.86 4.13 -3.18
N ASP A 177 2.31 3.04 -2.54
CA ASP A 177 1.47 2.05 -1.89
C ASP A 177 0.59 2.65 -0.78
N SER A 178 1.17 3.54 0.04
CA SER A 178 0.44 4.22 1.11
C SER A 178 -0.69 5.08 0.56
N ARG A 179 -0.40 5.89 -0.49
CA ARG A 179 -1.41 6.76 -1.09
C ARG A 179 -2.53 5.97 -1.76
N VAL A 180 -2.21 4.92 -2.52
CA VAL A 180 -3.24 4.05 -3.12
C VAL A 180 -4.12 3.43 -2.05
N ALA A 181 -3.53 2.96 -0.92
CA ALA A 181 -4.31 2.38 0.17
C ALA A 181 -5.23 3.42 0.84
N VAL A 182 -4.72 4.61 1.19
CA VAL A 182 -5.53 5.70 1.79
C VAL A 182 -6.63 6.15 0.84
N MET A 183 -6.34 6.27 -0.46
CA MET A 183 -7.37 6.60 -1.46
C MET A 183 -8.41 5.50 -1.62
N THR A 184 -8.04 4.24 -1.39
CA THR A 184 -9.02 3.13 -1.39
C THR A 184 -9.94 3.20 -0.16
N VAL A 185 -9.41 3.60 1.03
CA VAL A 185 -10.25 3.92 2.21
C VAL A 185 -11.23 5.05 1.87
N ARG A 186 -10.72 6.13 1.26
CA ARG A 186 -11.55 7.27 0.84
C ARG A 186 -12.67 6.82 -0.11
N ALA A 187 -12.34 5.99 -1.11
CA ALA A 187 -13.31 5.44 -2.03
C ALA A 187 -14.37 4.55 -1.35
N ALA A 188 -14.00 3.82 -0.30
CA ALA A 188 -14.95 3.07 0.51
C ALA A 188 -15.92 3.99 1.26
N VAL A 189 -15.42 5.08 1.85
CA VAL A 189 -16.25 6.10 2.53
C VAL A 189 -17.15 6.83 1.53
N ASP A 190 -16.64 7.22 0.37
CA ASP A 190 -17.43 7.83 -0.70
C ASP A 190 -18.53 6.89 -1.23
N SER A 191 -18.38 5.58 -1.02
CA SER A 191 -19.37 4.53 -1.31
C SER A 191 -20.30 4.22 -0.13
N GLY A 192 -20.18 4.94 1.01
CA GLY A 192 -21.06 4.82 2.18
C GLY A 192 -20.52 3.98 3.35
N ALA A 193 -19.26 3.53 3.31
CA ALA A 193 -18.66 2.86 4.45
C ALA A 193 -18.40 3.85 5.61
N VAL A 194 -18.58 3.39 6.85
CA VAL A 194 -18.18 4.13 8.05
C VAL A 194 -16.86 3.54 8.55
N VAL A 195 -15.85 4.39 8.71
CA VAL A 195 -14.50 3.93 9.05
C VAL A 195 -13.95 4.62 10.29
N LEU A 196 -13.10 3.91 11.05
CA LEU A 196 -12.39 4.48 12.19
C LEU A 196 -11.02 3.80 12.33
N ASN A 197 -9.95 4.59 12.33
CA ASN A 197 -8.60 4.16 12.65
C ASN A 197 -8.31 4.34 14.15
N HIS A 198 -7.16 3.83 14.63
CA HIS A 198 -6.79 3.85 16.04
C HIS A 198 -7.91 3.32 16.98
N ALA A 199 -8.70 2.36 16.48
CA ALA A 199 -9.79 1.70 17.20
C ALA A 199 -9.50 0.20 17.29
N GLU A 200 -9.07 -0.25 18.46
CA GLU A 200 -8.66 -1.61 18.74
C GLU A 200 -9.85 -2.49 19.11
N VAL A 201 -9.96 -3.65 18.48
CA VAL A 201 -10.92 -4.68 18.90
C VAL A 201 -10.39 -5.33 20.18
N THR A 202 -11.16 -5.23 21.26
CA THR A 202 -10.85 -5.80 22.58
C THR A 202 -11.58 -7.10 22.84
N GLY A 203 -12.66 -7.37 22.10
CA GLY A 203 -13.44 -8.59 22.21
C GLY A 203 -14.40 -8.78 21.03
N LEU A 204 -14.87 -10.00 20.84
CA LEU A 204 -15.91 -10.32 19.88
C LEU A 204 -17.27 -10.45 20.57
N ARG A 205 -18.33 -9.98 19.90
CA ARG A 205 -19.72 -10.11 20.37
C ARG A 205 -20.37 -11.32 19.75
N PHE A 206 -21.12 -12.06 20.54
CA PHE A 206 -21.79 -13.27 20.11
C PHE A 206 -23.31 -13.20 20.33
N THR A 207 -24.04 -13.79 19.38
CA THR A 207 -25.46 -14.15 19.55
C THR A 207 -25.57 -15.67 19.38
N GLY A 208 -25.82 -16.37 20.47
CA GLY A 208 -25.62 -17.82 20.53
C GLY A 208 -24.15 -18.16 20.26
N ASN A 209 -23.90 -19.00 19.25
CA ASN A 209 -22.55 -19.38 18.85
C ASN A 209 -22.00 -18.54 17.68
N ARG A 210 -22.74 -17.51 17.22
CA ARG A 210 -22.36 -16.73 16.06
C ARG A 210 -21.74 -15.39 16.46
N VAL A 211 -20.64 -15.01 15.84
CA VAL A 211 -20.03 -13.69 15.94
C VAL A 211 -20.94 -12.67 15.27
N THR A 212 -21.37 -11.66 16.01
CA THR A 212 -22.32 -10.63 15.57
C THR A 212 -21.81 -9.20 15.80
N GLY A 213 -20.52 -9.03 15.96
CA GLY A 213 -19.91 -7.72 16.16
C GLY A 213 -18.61 -7.79 16.96
N ALA A 214 -18.17 -6.64 17.43
CA ALA A 214 -16.97 -6.49 18.23
C ALA A 214 -17.13 -5.37 19.27
N ASP A 215 -16.43 -5.51 20.40
CA ASP A 215 -16.15 -4.46 21.37
C ASP A 215 -14.83 -3.81 21.01
N LEU A 216 -14.78 -2.48 21.07
CA LEU A 216 -13.65 -1.68 20.65
C LEU A 216 -13.24 -0.69 21.72
N ARG A 217 -11.96 -0.35 21.72
CA ARG A 217 -11.41 0.76 22.49
C ARG A 217 -10.72 1.74 21.53
N ASP A 218 -11.10 3.00 21.60
CA ASP A 218 -10.39 4.09 20.95
C ASP A 218 -9.02 4.27 21.63
N ARG A 219 -7.94 4.09 20.89
CA ARG A 219 -6.57 4.18 21.42
C ARG A 219 -6.12 5.60 21.75
N LEU A 220 -6.86 6.61 21.27
CA LEU A 220 -6.48 8.01 21.46
C LEU A 220 -7.02 8.60 22.76
N ASP A 221 -8.20 8.18 23.19
CA ASP A 221 -8.85 8.71 24.40
C ASP A 221 -9.34 7.62 25.38
N GLY A 222 -9.18 6.35 25.03
CA GLY A 222 -9.58 5.21 25.86
C GLY A 222 -11.09 4.90 25.83
N THR A 223 -11.90 5.62 25.07
CA THR A 223 -13.34 5.41 24.98
C THR A 223 -13.67 4.00 24.48
N GLU A 224 -14.50 3.29 25.20
CA GLU A 224 -15.00 1.96 24.82
C GLU A 224 -16.36 2.06 24.15
N PHE A 225 -16.57 1.29 23.10
CA PHE A 225 -17.83 1.24 22.35
C PHE A 225 -17.94 -0.10 21.61
N GLY A 226 -19.11 -0.39 21.09
CA GLY A 226 -19.32 -1.63 20.36
C GLY A 226 -19.94 -1.41 18.98
N VAL A 227 -19.64 -2.33 18.08
CA VAL A 227 -20.19 -2.38 16.73
C VAL A 227 -20.91 -3.70 16.52
N ASN A 228 -22.16 -3.63 16.05
CA ASN A 228 -22.95 -4.82 15.70
C ASN A 228 -22.97 -5.01 14.19
N ALA A 229 -22.85 -6.27 13.74
CA ALA A 229 -22.86 -6.62 12.33
C ALA A 229 -23.47 -8.01 12.10
N ARG A 230 -24.04 -8.22 10.91
CA ARG A 230 -24.55 -9.54 10.49
C ARG A 230 -23.42 -10.51 10.21
N LEU A 231 -22.28 -9.98 9.75
CA LEU A 231 -21.06 -10.75 9.47
C LEU A 231 -19.82 -9.94 9.84
N VAL A 232 -18.82 -10.61 10.37
CA VAL A 232 -17.52 -10.04 10.72
C VAL A 232 -16.45 -10.64 9.82
N LEU A 233 -15.63 -9.77 9.22
CA LEU A 233 -14.45 -10.14 8.44
C LEU A 233 -13.19 -9.73 9.21
N ASN A 234 -12.37 -10.70 9.54
CA ASN A 234 -11.02 -10.52 10.03
C ASN A 234 -10.06 -10.35 8.84
N ALA A 235 -9.55 -9.13 8.64
CA ALA A 235 -8.57 -8.75 7.62
C ALA A 235 -7.31 -8.14 8.25
N THR A 236 -6.96 -8.57 9.47
CA THR A 236 -5.89 -8.00 10.29
C THR A 236 -4.48 -8.38 9.85
N GLY A 237 -4.34 -9.08 8.70
CA GLY A 237 -3.04 -9.39 8.11
C GLY A 237 -2.15 -10.21 9.05
N PRO A 238 -1.01 -9.68 9.55
CA PRO A 238 -0.12 -10.42 10.45
C PRO A 238 -0.77 -10.86 11.77
N TRP A 239 -1.84 -10.21 12.20
CA TRP A 239 -2.57 -10.53 13.43
C TRP A 239 -3.82 -11.39 13.20
N VAL A 240 -3.99 -11.98 12.02
CA VAL A 240 -5.20 -12.74 11.69
C VAL A 240 -5.46 -13.90 12.68
N ASP A 241 -4.42 -14.60 13.11
CA ASP A 241 -4.55 -15.70 14.05
C ASP A 241 -4.90 -15.24 15.48
N HIS A 242 -4.51 -14.02 15.86
CA HIS A 242 -4.90 -13.42 17.12
C HIS A 242 -6.43 -13.25 17.21
N LEU A 243 -7.05 -12.70 16.17
CA LEU A 243 -8.51 -12.55 16.13
C LEU A 243 -9.23 -13.90 16.00
N ARG A 244 -8.66 -14.88 15.29
CA ARG A 244 -9.18 -16.24 15.22
C ARG A 244 -9.19 -16.93 16.59
N GLN A 245 -8.18 -16.66 17.42
CA GLN A 245 -8.11 -17.16 18.79
C GLN A 245 -9.08 -16.44 19.72
N MET A 246 -9.48 -15.19 19.45
CA MET A 246 -10.59 -14.54 20.17
C MET A 246 -11.94 -15.21 19.88
N GLU A 247 -12.14 -15.72 18.65
CA GLU A 247 -13.34 -16.47 18.27
C GLU A 247 -13.33 -17.90 18.83
N ASP A 248 -12.20 -18.58 18.69
CA ASP A 248 -11.97 -19.95 19.16
C ASP A 248 -10.56 -20.07 19.77
N PRO A 249 -10.43 -20.10 21.11
CA PRO A 249 -9.12 -20.25 21.75
C PRO A 249 -8.33 -21.48 21.33
N GLY A 250 -9.01 -22.50 20.79
CA GLY A 250 -8.40 -23.71 20.24
C GLY A 250 -7.99 -23.62 18.76
N ALA A 251 -8.17 -22.47 18.11
CA ALA A 251 -7.84 -22.30 16.70
C ALA A 251 -6.33 -22.46 16.45
N ALA A 252 -5.98 -23.43 15.60
CA ALA A 252 -4.58 -23.63 15.18
C ALA A 252 -4.08 -22.46 14.32
N PRO A 253 -2.78 -22.12 14.37
CA PRO A 253 -2.19 -21.14 13.50
C PRO A 253 -2.47 -21.43 12.02
N SER A 254 -2.95 -20.42 11.29
CA SER A 254 -3.29 -20.54 9.87
C SER A 254 -2.26 -19.92 8.95
N ILE A 255 -1.37 -19.10 9.50
CA ILE A 255 -0.37 -18.36 8.76
C ILE A 255 1.04 -18.55 9.34
N ARG A 256 2.03 -18.21 8.53
CA ARG A 256 3.40 -17.89 8.96
C ARG A 256 3.82 -16.57 8.37
N LEU A 257 4.76 -15.92 9.04
CA LEU A 257 5.22 -14.60 8.67
C LEU A 257 6.63 -14.66 8.08
N SER A 258 6.87 -13.88 7.02
CA SER A 258 8.19 -13.67 6.46
C SER A 258 8.51 -12.17 6.45
N LYS A 259 9.59 -11.80 7.13
CA LYS A 259 10.12 -10.44 7.14
C LYS A 259 10.79 -10.12 5.79
N GLY A 260 10.44 -8.97 5.22
CA GLY A 260 11.12 -8.38 4.09
C GLY A 260 11.54 -6.96 4.40
N ALA A 261 12.84 -6.74 4.53
CA ALA A 261 13.40 -5.41 4.79
C ALA A 261 13.76 -4.68 3.49
N HIS A 262 13.74 -3.35 3.57
CA HIS A 262 14.15 -2.44 2.50
C HIS A 262 15.01 -1.32 3.07
N VAL A 263 15.90 -0.81 2.22
CA VAL A 263 16.80 0.31 2.53
C VAL A 263 16.64 1.38 1.46
N VAL A 264 16.54 2.62 1.87
CA VAL A 264 16.40 3.79 0.99
C VAL A 264 17.67 4.61 1.06
N LEU A 265 18.30 4.85 -0.09
CA LEU A 265 19.51 5.65 -0.21
C LEU A 265 19.26 6.90 -1.04
N LYS A 266 19.87 8.01 -0.64
CA LYS A 266 19.88 9.22 -1.44
C LYS A 266 20.60 8.98 -2.78
N ARG A 267 20.00 9.38 -3.87
CA ARG A 267 20.52 9.16 -5.22
C ARG A 267 21.64 10.16 -5.55
N ARG A 268 22.80 9.62 -5.96
CA ARG A 268 23.97 10.43 -6.41
C ARG A 268 24.02 10.62 -7.92
N ALA A 269 23.23 9.88 -8.69
CA ALA A 269 23.19 9.93 -10.14
C ALA A 269 21.76 9.71 -10.65
N PRO A 270 21.43 10.12 -11.89
CA PRO A 270 20.13 9.82 -12.49
C PRO A 270 19.89 8.31 -12.61
N TRP A 271 18.66 7.87 -12.28
CA TRP A 271 18.19 6.51 -12.48
C TRP A 271 16.90 6.57 -13.30
N ARG A 272 16.93 6.03 -14.52
CA ARG A 272 15.77 6.01 -15.41
C ARG A 272 15.14 4.63 -15.58
N ALA A 273 15.72 3.63 -14.93
CA ALA A 273 15.21 2.27 -14.90
C ALA A 273 15.49 1.64 -13.53
N ALA A 274 14.67 0.70 -13.13
CA ALA A 274 14.93 -0.16 -11.99
C ALA A 274 15.83 -1.33 -12.37
N LEU A 275 16.52 -1.91 -11.39
CA LEU A 275 17.27 -3.14 -11.55
C LEU A 275 16.56 -4.30 -10.87
N THR A 276 16.44 -5.43 -11.56
CA THR A 276 16.16 -6.74 -10.97
C THR A 276 17.49 -7.47 -10.89
N ILE A 277 18.01 -7.64 -9.69
CA ILE A 277 19.34 -8.18 -9.40
C ILE A 277 19.19 -9.66 -9.04
N PRO A 278 19.56 -10.62 -9.90
CA PRO A 278 19.54 -12.03 -9.54
C PRO A 278 20.58 -12.31 -8.45
N ILE A 279 20.16 -12.84 -7.32
CA ILE A 279 21.03 -13.21 -6.20
C ILE A 279 21.40 -14.69 -6.33
N ASP A 280 20.39 -15.54 -6.50
CA ASP A 280 20.53 -16.96 -6.76
C ASP A 280 19.47 -17.45 -7.76
N LYS A 281 19.26 -18.76 -7.83
CA LYS A 281 18.27 -19.38 -8.72
C LYS A 281 16.84 -18.94 -8.44
N TYR A 282 16.53 -18.60 -7.20
CA TYR A 282 15.16 -18.33 -6.73
C TYR A 282 14.96 -16.91 -6.21
N ARG A 283 16.03 -16.27 -5.71
CA ARG A 283 15.95 -14.93 -5.11
C ARG A 283 16.42 -13.86 -6.07
N VAL A 284 15.71 -12.74 -6.02
CA VAL A 284 16.10 -11.49 -6.67
C VAL A 284 16.02 -10.37 -5.64
N SER A 285 16.95 -9.45 -5.70
CA SER A 285 16.88 -8.15 -5.05
C SER A 285 16.51 -7.09 -6.09
N PHE A 286 15.98 -5.97 -5.64
CA PHE A 286 15.61 -4.86 -6.50
C PHE A 286 16.39 -3.60 -6.14
N ALA A 287 16.66 -2.76 -7.14
CA ALA A 287 17.04 -1.37 -6.94
C ALA A 287 16.06 -0.51 -7.74
N ILE A 288 15.22 0.24 -7.05
CA ILE A 288 14.05 0.91 -7.61
C ILE A 288 14.21 2.41 -7.40
N PRO A 289 14.32 3.24 -8.47
CA PRO A 289 14.29 4.68 -8.31
C PRO A 289 12.93 5.11 -7.73
N TRP A 290 12.96 5.87 -6.66
CA TRP A 290 11.76 6.38 -6.00
C TRP A 290 12.01 7.81 -5.54
N GLU A 291 11.29 8.76 -6.11
CA GLU A 291 11.53 10.19 -5.96
C GLU A 291 13.01 10.54 -6.26
N ASP A 292 13.70 11.24 -5.38
CA ASP A 292 15.13 11.54 -5.48
C ASP A 292 16.04 10.50 -4.77
N HIS A 293 15.49 9.31 -4.48
CA HIS A 293 16.15 8.21 -3.79
C HIS A 293 16.17 6.93 -4.65
N VAL A 294 16.80 5.89 -4.12
CA VAL A 294 16.73 4.52 -4.63
C VAL A 294 16.34 3.60 -3.48
N LEU A 295 15.30 2.82 -3.68
CA LEU A 295 14.84 1.77 -2.77
C LEU A 295 15.52 0.46 -3.12
N PHE A 296 16.22 -0.14 -2.17
CA PHE A 296 16.87 -1.45 -2.31
C PHE A 296 16.15 -2.50 -1.44
N GLY A 297 16.09 -3.71 -1.91
CA GLY A 297 15.49 -4.84 -1.20
C GLY A 297 14.96 -5.90 -2.16
N THR A 298 14.52 -7.02 -1.63
CA THR A 298 14.08 -7.22 -0.25
C THR A 298 14.73 -8.46 0.34
N THR A 299 14.92 -8.47 1.67
CA THR A 299 15.24 -9.72 2.39
C THR A 299 14.03 -10.67 2.41
N ASP A 300 14.25 -11.93 2.77
CA ASP A 300 13.20 -12.93 2.95
C ASP A 300 13.61 -13.86 4.09
N GLU A 301 13.08 -13.61 5.29
CA GLU A 301 13.46 -14.30 6.51
C GLU A 301 12.20 -14.66 7.31
N GLU A 302 12.14 -15.89 7.84
CA GLU A 302 11.04 -16.28 8.72
C GLU A 302 11.00 -15.39 9.96
N TYR A 303 9.80 -14.98 10.36
CA TYR A 303 9.58 -14.06 11.47
C TYR A 303 8.64 -14.68 12.50
N THR A 304 9.12 -14.81 13.73
CA THR A 304 8.37 -15.41 14.85
C THR A 304 8.12 -14.41 16.00
N GLY A 305 8.57 -13.17 15.85
CA GLY A 305 8.33 -12.11 16.85
C GLY A 305 6.96 -11.49 16.77
N ASP A 306 6.69 -10.53 17.64
CA ASP A 306 5.45 -9.74 17.59
C ASP A 306 5.41 -8.92 16.28
N PRO A 307 4.35 -9.02 15.47
CA PRO A 307 4.22 -8.23 14.25
C PRO A 307 4.33 -6.70 14.45
N ALA A 308 3.99 -6.21 15.63
CA ALA A 308 4.12 -4.78 15.98
C ALA A 308 5.59 -4.32 16.08
N ASP A 309 6.51 -5.25 16.34
CA ASP A 309 7.93 -4.95 16.53
C ASP A 309 8.77 -5.11 15.26
N VAL A 310 8.15 -5.42 14.12
CA VAL A 310 8.89 -5.65 12.87
C VAL A 310 9.61 -4.37 12.42
N ARG A 311 10.94 -4.49 12.22
CA ARG A 311 11.80 -3.41 11.73
C ARG A 311 12.98 -3.97 10.95
N ALA A 312 13.57 -3.13 10.09
CA ALA A 312 14.86 -3.45 9.48
C ALA A 312 15.96 -3.37 10.54
N THR A 313 16.80 -4.39 10.59
CA THR A 313 17.95 -4.48 11.50
C THR A 313 19.24 -4.02 10.78
N PRO A 314 20.32 -3.71 11.51
CA PRO A 314 21.63 -3.47 10.90
C PRO A 314 22.09 -4.61 9.97
N ALA A 315 21.80 -5.87 10.34
CA ALA A 315 22.11 -7.04 9.51
C ALA A 315 21.31 -7.08 8.20
N ASP A 316 20.02 -6.69 8.22
CA ASP A 316 19.23 -6.54 6.99
C ASP A 316 19.84 -5.48 6.05
N ILE A 317 20.29 -4.35 6.61
CA ILE A 317 20.90 -3.27 5.84
C ILE A 317 22.19 -3.77 5.18
N ASP A 318 23.06 -4.43 5.92
CA ASP A 318 24.34 -4.96 5.42
C ASP A 318 24.09 -6.03 4.32
N GLN A 319 23.12 -6.92 4.52
CA GLN A 319 22.72 -7.90 3.52
C GLN A 319 22.23 -7.23 2.23
N ILE A 320 21.32 -6.25 2.35
CA ILE A 320 20.73 -5.57 1.18
C ILE A 320 21.79 -4.80 0.39
N LEU A 321 22.69 -4.08 1.07
CA LEU A 321 23.79 -3.36 0.42
C LEU A 321 24.77 -4.32 -0.25
N GLY A 322 25.11 -5.44 0.40
CA GLY A 322 25.95 -6.50 -0.17
C GLY A 322 25.31 -7.13 -1.43
N GLU A 323 24.01 -7.45 -1.39
CA GLU A 323 23.28 -7.96 -2.55
C GLU A 323 23.19 -6.95 -3.70
N ALA A 324 22.97 -5.67 -3.37
CA ALA A 324 22.95 -4.59 -4.36
C ALA A 324 24.31 -4.44 -5.08
N GLY A 325 25.43 -4.69 -4.39
CA GLY A 325 26.78 -4.69 -4.93
C GLY A 325 27.03 -5.68 -6.08
N HIS A 326 26.14 -6.67 -6.29
CA HIS A 326 26.20 -7.54 -7.48
C HIS A 326 25.94 -6.78 -8.78
N ALA A 327 25.22 -5.65 -8.74
CA ALA A 327 24.86 -4.90 -9.94
C ALA A 327 25.07 -3.38 -9.84
N VAL A 328 25.30 -2.85 -8.64
CA VAL A 328 25.50 -1.43 -8.39
C VAL A 328 26.93 -1.19 -7.92
N ARG A 329 27.54 -0.09 -8.37
CA ARG A 329 28.90 0.28 -7.99
C ARG A 329 28.95 0.75 -6.54
N ASP A 330 30.05 0.42 -5.83
CA ASP A 330 30.19 0.58 -4.39
C ASP A 330 30.03 2.04 -3.93
N GLU A 331 30.50 3.03 -4.71
CA GLU A 331 30.35 4.46 -4.40
C GLU A 331 28.89 4.94 -4.31
N HIS A 332 27.93 4.13 -4.77
CA HIS A 332 26.48 4.40 -4.68
C HIS A 332 25.80 3.60 -3.56
N LEU A 333 26.55 2.78 -2.82
CA LEU A 333 26.05 1.88 -1.77
C LEU A 333 26.59 2.23 -0.37
N ASP A 334 27.14 3.44 -0.22
CA ASP A 334 27.65 3.94 1.04
C ASP A 334 26.53 3.96 2.09
N ARG A 335 26.83 3.42 3.29
CA ARG A 335 25.91 3.38 4.42
C ARG A 335 25.48 4.76 4.89
N ASP A 336 26.33 5.76 4.72
CA ASP A 336 26.04 7.17 5.04
C ASP A 336 24.99 7.79 4.12
N LEU A 337 24.66 7.13 2.99
CA LEU A 337 23.57 7.53 2.11
C LEU A 337 22.21 6.99 2.51
N VAL A 338 22.15 6.10 3.51
CA VAL A 338 20.90 5.54 4.00
C VAL A 338 20.10 6.62 4.69
N THR A 339 18.97 6.99 4.10
CA THR A 339 18.04 7.97 4.66
C THR A 339 16.93 7.31 5.45
N TYR A 340 16.55 6.09 5.06
CA TYR A 340 15.47 5.35 5.70
C TYR A 340 15.64 3.85 5.52
N SER A 341 15.17 3.08 6.49
CA SER A 341 15.02 1.63 6.37
C SER A 341 13.72 1.18 7.01
N PHE A 342 13.09 0.16 6.43
CA PHE A 342 11.84 -0.39 6.94
C PHE A 342 11.73 -1.88 6.66
N ALA A 343 10.87 -2.56 7.39
CA ALA A 343 10.50 -3.94 7.12
C ALA A 343 8.98 -4.11 7.13
N GLY A 344 8.51 -5.06 6.34
CA GLY A 344 7.12 -5.50 6.32
C GLY A 344 7.04 -7.02 6.45
N LEU A 345 5.89 -7.50 6.93
CA LEU A 345 5.63 -8.92 7.08
C LEU A 345 4.78 -9.43 5.91
N ARG A 346 5.31 -10.40 5.18
CA ARG A 346 4.50 -11.19 4.25
C ARG A 346 3.72 -12.22 5.05
N VAL A 347 2.43 -12.24 4.82
CA VAL A 347 1.53 -13.24 5.40
C VAL A 347 1.45 -14.40 4.41
N LEU A 348 1.96 -15.55 4.81
CA LEU A 348 2.02 -16.77 4.01
C LEU A 348 1.06 -17.82 4.60
N PRO A 349 0.46 -18.68 3.77
CA PRO A 349 -0.30 -19.82 4.29
C PRO A 349 0.56 -20.68 5.24
N GLY A 350 -0.04 -21.17 6.31
CA GLY A 350 0.59 -22.12 7.22
C GLY A 350 1.05 -23.40 6.49
N GLY A 351 2.01 -24.11 7.06
CA GLY A 351 2.53 -25.36 6.53
C GLY A 351 4.06 -25.38 6.42
N PRO A 352 4.67 -26.55 6.16
CA PRO A 352 6.12 -26.71 6.07
C PRO A 352 6.69 -26.13 4.77
N GLY A 353 7.99 -25.86 4.75
CA GLY A 353 8.76 -25.44 3.57
C GLY A 353 9.32 -24.02 3.67
N GLU A 354 10.23 -23.67 2.76
CA GLU A 354 10.88 -22.35 2.73
C GLU A 354 9.91 -21.23 2.38
N THR A 355 10.05 -20.08 3.02
CA THR A 355 9.23 -18.88 2.80
C THR A 355 9.33 -18.36 1.36
N ALA A 356 10.53 -18.43 0.77
CA ALA A 356 10.78 -17.99 -0.61
C ALA A 356 10.02 -18.83 -1.66
N ALA A 357 9.75 -20.11 -1.37
CA ALA A 357 9.02 -21.04 -2.23
C ALA A 357 7.51 -21.05 -1.97
N ALA A 358 7.04 -20.46 -0.88
CA ALA A 358 5.63 -20.46 -0.49
C ALA A 358 4.76 -19.77 -1.54
N LYS A 359 3.66 -20.41 -1.90
CA LYS A 359 2.66 -19.81 -2.78
C LYS A 359 1.99 -18.62 -2.08
N ARG A 360 1.99 -17.47 -2.73
CA ARG A 360 1.32 -16.25 -2.24
C ARG A 360 -0.14 -16.25 -2.68
N GLU A 361 -0.88 -17.24 -2.18
CA GLU A 361 -2.32 -17.37 -2.43
C GLU A 361 -3.10 -16.63 -1.34
N THR A 362 -4.28 -16.14 -1.69
CA THR A 362 -5.21 -15.60 -0.71
C THR A 362 -5.94 -16.77 -0.05
N VAL A 363 -5.86 -16.83 1.27
CA VAL A 363 -6.58 -17.81 2.08
C VAL A 363 -7.78 -17.13 2.70
N VAL A 364 -8.96 -17.73 2.53
CA VAL A 364 -10.18 -17.31 3.21
C VAL A 364 -10.71 -18.50 3.98
N THR A 365 -10.77 -18.37 5.31
CA THR A 365 -11.25 -19.40 6.23
C THR A 365 -12.45 -18.91 6.99
N GLU A 366 -13.36 -19.82 7.34
CA GLU A 366 -14.50 -19.56 8.21
C GLU A 366 -14.21 -20.17 9.58
N GLY A 367 -14.40 -19.39 10.63
CA GLY A 367 -14.29 -19.82 12.02
C GLY A 367 -15.56 -20.49 12.54
N ARG A 368 -15.50 -21.05 13.74
CA ARG A 368 -16.64 -21.75 14.36
C ARG A 368 -17.84 -20.85 14.65
N GLY A 369 -17.59 -19.58 14.92
CA GLY A 369 -18.60 -18.56 15.10
C GLY A 369 -19.05 -17.90 13.80
N GLY A 370 -18.59 -18.35 12.65
CA GLY A 370 -18.93 -17.81 11.36
C GLY A 370 -18.18 -16.52 10.99
N MET A 371 -17.16 -16.12 11.75
CA MET A 371 -16.27 -15.04 11.34
C MET A 371 -15.42 -15.51 10.15
N LEU A 372 -15.38 -14.73 9.07
CA LEU A 372 -14.48 -15.00 7.97
C LEU A 372 -13.11 -14.32 8.23
N SER A 373 -12.04 -15.04 7.91
CA SER A 373 -10.67 -14.50 7.99
C SER A 373 -10.03 -14.53 6.61
N VAL A 374 -9.45 -13.40 6.18
CA VAL A 374 -8.71 -13.29 4.92
C VAL A 374 -7.24 -12.96 5.21
N ALA A 375 -6.34 -13.74 4.62
CA ALA A 375 -4.90 -13.56 4.78
C ALA A 375 -4.15 -13.85 3.47
N GLY A 376 -2.90 -13.37 3.37
CA GLY A 376 -2.04 -13.57 2.20
C GLY A 376 -2.37 -12.65 1.04
N GLY A 377 -2.28 -13.19 -0.19
CA GLY A 377 -2.54 -12.42 -1.40
C GLY A 377 -1.40 -11.51 -1.83
N LYS A 378 -1.68 -10.66 -2.83
CA LYS A 378 -0.71 -9.73 -3.41
C LYS A 378 -1.30 -8.34 -3.53
N TRP A 379 -0.45 -7.36 -3.36
CA TRP A 379 -0.82 -5.96 -3.55
C TRP A 379 -1.43 -5.69 -4.94
N THR A 380 -0.79 -6.19 -6.00
CA THR A 380 -1.26 -6.00 -7.38
C THR A 380 -2.71 -6.45 -7.61
N THR A 381 -3.16 -7.50 -6.93
CA THR A 381 -4.48 -8.13 -7.15
C THR A 381 -5.49 -7.81 -6.05
N TYR A 382 -5.24 -6.80 -5.20
CA TYR A 382 -6.10 -6.49 -4.05
C TYR A 382 -7.58 -6.31 -4.41
N ARG A 383 -7.87 -5.66 -5.54
CA ARG A 383 -9.25 -5.44 -6.01
C ARG A 383 -9.93 -6.75 -6.44
N HIS A 384 -9.19 -7.61 -7.13
CA HIS A 384 -9.69 -8.94 -7.48
C HIS A 384 -9.99 -9.75 -6.20
N ILE A 385 -9.09 -9.70 -5.22
CA ILE A 385 -9.28 -10.36 -3.92
C ILE A 385 -10.54 -9.80 -3.23
N GLY A 386 -10.74 -8.48 -3.22
CA GLY A 386 -11.97 -7.87 -2.68
C GLY A 386 -13.24 -8.45 -3.28
N ARG A 387 -13.29 -8.65 -4.60
CA ARG A 387 -14.43 -9.30 -5.27
C ARG A 387 -14.62 -10.77 -4.89
N VAL A 388 -13.52 -11.54 -4.88
CA VAL A 388 -13.56 -12.96 -4.49
C VAL A 388 -14.02 -13.14 -3.05
N VAL A 389 -13.57 -12.26 -2.14
CA VAL A 389 -14.03 -12.27 -0.74
C VAL A 389 -15.50 -11.89 -0.65
N LEU A 390 -15.97 -10.87 -1.38
CA LEU A 390 -17.38 -10.50 -1.40
C LEU A 390 -18.27 -11.66 -1.86
N GLU A 391 -17.87 -12.39 -2.90
CA GLU A 391 -18.60 -13.58 -3.37
C GLU A 391 -18.72 -14.64 -2.27
N LYS A 392 -17.66 -14.83 -1.47
CA LYS A 392 -17.70 -15.75 -0.34
C LYS A 392 -18.59 -15.25 0.80
N LEU A 393 -18.51 -13.94 1.14
CA LEU A 393 -19.35 -13.30 2.14
C LEU A 393 -20.85 -13.44 1.79
N ALA A 394 -21.20 -13.25 0.53
CA ALA A 394 -22.58 -13.41 0.04
C ALA A 394 -23.13 -14.81 0.26
N ASN A 395 -22.27 -15.83 0.24
CA ASN A 395 -22.68 -17.23 0.35
C ASN A 395 -22.60 -17.78 1.79
N VAL A 396 -22.33 -16.95 2.82
CA VAL A 396 -22.34 -17.39 4.21
C VAL A 396 -23.78 -17.66 4.65
N PRO A 397 -24.12 -18.90 5.09
CA PRO A 397 -25.50 -19.26 5.43
C PRO A 397 -26.06 -18.42 6.59
N GLY A 398 -27.34 -18.08 6.50
CA GLY A 398 -28.07 -17.37 7.56
C GLY A 398 -27.74 -15.88 7.70
N THR A 399 -26.91 -15.31 6.82
CA THR A 399 -26.66 -13.86 6.78
C THR A 399 -27.65 -13.11 5.90
N GLY A 400 -28.17 -13.74 4.83
CA GLY A 400 -29.02 -13.09 3.82
C GLY A 400 -28.30 -11.99 3.02
N LEU A 401 -26.97 -11.92 3.06
CA LEU A 401 -26.21 -10.87 2.38
C LEU A 401 -26.34 -10.93 0.86
N ALA A 402 -26.53 -12.13 0.30
CA ALA A 402 -26.74 -12.29 -1.13
C ALA A 402 -27.94 -11.47 -1.67
N ASP A 403 -29.02 -11.39 -0.87
CA ASP A 403 -30.24 -10.68 -1.25
C ASP A 403 -30.08 -9.15 -1.17
N ASP A 404 -29.11 -8.67 -0.36
CA ASP A 404 -28.83 -7.24 -0.17
C ASP A 404 -27.81 -6.69 -1.18
N ILE A 405 -27.06 -7.55 -1.87
CA ILE A 405 -26.14 -7.13 -2.94
C ILE A 405 -26.94 -6.67 -4.15
N SER A 406 -27.10 -5.36 -4.27
CA SER A 406 -27.94 -4.71 -5.28
C SER A 406 -27.18 -4.35 -6.56
N VAL A 407 -25.86 -4.27 -6.50
CA VAL A 407 -25.00 -3.81 -7.60
C VAL A 407 -23.76 -4.68 -7.71
N ILE A 408 -23.41 -5.09 -8.93
CA ILE A 408 -22.11 -5.72 -9.20
C ILE A 408 -21.03 -4.62 -9.20
N PRO A 409 -20.00 -4.72 -8.35
CA PRO A 409 -18.94 -3.71 -8.25
C PRO A 409 -18.27 -3.47 -9.60
N ARG A 410 -18.17 -2.23 -10.00
CA ARG A 410 -17.51 -1.81 -11.24
C ARG A 410 -16.07 -1.34 -10.95
N THR A 411 -15.24 -1.35 -11.98
CA THR A 411 -13.98 -0.62 -11.92
C THR A 411 -14.30 0.87 -12.01
N VAL A 412 -14.05 1.59 -10.92
CA VAL A 412 -14.18 3.04 -10.84
C VAL A 412 -12.85 3.66 -10.44
N PRO A 413 -12.58 4.90 -10.82
CA PRO A 413 -11.40 5.62 -10.39
C PRO A 413 -11.37 5.83 -8.87
N LEU A 414 -10.16 5.81 -8.29
CA LEU A 414 -9.95 6.32 -6.93
C LEU A 414 -10.08 7.85 -6.90
N PRO A 415 -10.38 8.46 -5.75
CA PRO A 415 -10.39 9.92 -5.60
C PRO A 415 -9.06 10.54 -6.08
N GLY A 416 -9.14 11.69 -6.71
CA GLY A 416 -7.97 12.42 -7.20
C GLY A 416 -7.48 12.05 -8.60
N VAL A 417 -8.10 11.11 -9.29
CA VAL A 417 -7.64 10.67 -10.63
C VAL A 417 -7.61 11.80 -11.65
N ALA A 418 -6.40 12.12 -12.10
CA ALA A 418 -6.13 13.08 -13.19
C ALA A 418 -4.69 12.91 -13.71
N SER A 419 -4.35 13.58 -14.80
CA SER A 419 -2.95 13.71 -15.25
C SER A 419 -2.18 14.64 -14.28
N PRO A 420 -1.10 14.16 -13.61
CA PRO A 420 -0.32 15.00 -12.70
C PRO A 420 0.23 16.26 -13.37
N ASN A 421 0.66 16.17 -14.64
CA ASN A 421 1.17 17.32 -15.38
C ASN A 421 0.08 18.39 -15.62
N ALA A 422 -1.13 17.97 -15.96
CA ALA A 422 -2.25 18.89 -16.14
C ALA A 422 -2.65 19.57 -14.82
N VAL A 423 -2.69 18.78 -13.73
CA VAL A 423 -2.99 19.33 -12.39
C VAL A 423 -1.90 20.30 -11.93
N ALA A 424 -0.62 19.92 -12.05
CA ALA A 424 0.50 20.80 -11.68
C ALA A 424 0.47 22.11 -12.48
N HIS A 425 0.21 22.04 -13.80
CA HIS A 425 0.08 23.24 -14.62
C HIS A 425 -1.03 24.15 -14.09
N ARG A 426 -2.21 23.62 -13.80
CA ARG A 426 -3.33 24.41 -13.27
C ARG A 426 -3.02 25.02 -11.90
N LEU A 427 -2.37 24.29 -11.01
CA LEU A 427 -1.92 24.81 -9.71
C LEU A 427 -0.96 26.01 -9.85
N LEU A 428 -0.23 26.11 -10.97
CA LEU A 428 0.71 27.20 -11.23
C LEU A 428 0.08 28.41 -11.93
N VAL A 429 -0.94 28.21 -12.79
CA VAL A 429 -1.47 29.25 -13.68
C VAL A 429 -2.85 29.76 -13.30
N ASP A 430 -3.70 28.94 -12.68
CA ASP A 430 -5.10 29.28 -12.37
C ASP A 430 -5.23 30.04 -11.01
N ARG A 431 -4.13 30.55 -10.45
CA ARG A 431 -4.10 31.24 -9.15
C ARG A 431 -3.91 32.76 -9.33
N GLU A 432 -4.45 33.53 -8.39
CA GLU A 432 -4.31 35.00 -8.38
C GLU A 432 -2.83 35.44 -8.39
N PRO A 433 -2.51 36.57 -9.06
CA PRO A 433 -1.16 37.10 -9.04
C PRO A 433 -0.74 37.46 -7.60
N GLY A 434 0.22 36.70 -7.06
CA GLY A 434 0.69 36.85 -5.66
C GLY A 434 0.52 35.58 -4.84
N ALA A 435 -0.42 34.70 -5.21
CA ALA A 435 -0.59 33.38 -4.60
C ALA A 435 0.18 32.28 -5.37
N ARG A 436 1.38 32.60 -5.87
CA ARG A 436 2.19 31.66 -6.65
C ARG A 436 2.67 30.49 -5.78
N MET A 437 2.32 29.28 -6.21
CA MET A 437 2.86 28.05 -5.62
C MET A 437 4.26 27.76 -6.18
N ASP A 438 5.14 27.22 -5.34
CA ASP A 438 6.44 26.70 -5.81
C ASP A 438 6.21 25.55 -6.81
N PRO A 439 6.90 25.50 -7.95
CA PRO A 439 6.75 24.44 -8.94
C PRO A 439 7.03 23.03 -8.42
N LEU A 440 7.93 22.86 -7.46
CA LEU A 440 8.20 21.57 -6.84
C LEU A 440 7.04 21.14 -5.94
N VAL A 441 6.46 22.07 -5.18
CA VAL A 441 5.26 21.83 -4.37
C VAL A 441 4.08 21.47 -5.28
N ALA A 442 3.82 22.25 -6.34
CA ALA A 442 2.73 21.97 -7.27
C ALA A 442 2.85 20.57 -7.91
N ARG A 443 4.07 20.20 -8.32
CA ARG A 443 4.34 18.86 -8.88
C ARG A 443 4.16 17.76 -7.85
N ASN A 444 4.66 17.96 -6.62
CA ASN A 444 4.52 16.99 -5.52
C ASN A 444 3.04 16.75 -5.21
N LEU A 445 2.27 17.81 -4.99
CA LEU A 445 0.84 17.71 -4.74
C LEU A 445 0.10 17.01 -5.89
N ALA A 446 0.34 17.42 -7.14
CA ALA A 446 -0.30 16.83 -8.30
C ALA A 446 0.00 15.33 -8.45
N THR A 447 1.23 14.89 -8.14
CA THR A 447 1.64 13.49 -8.22
C THR A 447 0.98 12.63 -7.15
N HIS A 448 0.87 13.13 -5.91
CA HIS A 448 0.40 12.32 -4.78
C HIS A 448 -1.10 12.47 -4.48
N TYR A 449 -1.73 13.57 -4.92
CA TYR A 449 -3.13 13.89 -4.63
C TYR A 449 -4.00 14.06 -5.87
N GLY A 450 -3.40 14.22 -7.06
CA GLY A 450 -4.17 14.47 -8.29
C GLY A 450 -5.07 15.68 -8.15
N THR A 451 -6.37 15.58 -8.49
CA THR A 451 -7.31 16.72 -8.36
C THR A 451 -7.58 17.15 -6.92
N LEU A 452 -7.35 16.29 -5.93
CA LEU A 452 -7.47 16.68 -4.52
C LEU A 452 -6.44 17.73 -4.11
N SER A 453 -5.39 17.94 -4.91
CA SER A 453 -4.44 19.05 -4.75
C SER A 453 -5.10 20.41 -4.76
N PHE A 454 -6.25 20.57 -5.43
CA PHE A 454 -6.99 21.84 -5.43
C PHE A 454 -7.62 22.13 -4.07
N GLU A 455 -8.06 21.09 -3.33
CA GLU A 455 -8.53 21.26 -1.95
C GLU A 455 -7.38 21.69 -1.02
N ILE A 456 -6.18 21.09 -1.21
CA ILE A 456 -4.97 21.46 -0.46
C ILE A 456 -4.54 22.90 -0.81
N ALA A 457 -4.61 23.27 -2.09
CA ALA A 457 -4.30 24.64 -2.54
C ALA A 457 -5.27 25.66 -1.95
N GLN A 458 -6.55 25.32 -1.82
CA GLN A 458 -7.54 26.18 -1.16
C GLN A 458 -7.19 26.42 0.31
N LEU A 459 -6.71 25.41 1.05
CA LEU A 459 -6.24 25.61 2.42
C LEU A 459 -5.09 26.61 2.51
N ILE A 460 -4.20 26.64 1.49
CA ILE A 460 -3.12 27.62 1.41
C ILE A 460 -3.67 29.01 1.09
N ASP A 461 -4.70 29.13 0.24
CA ASP A 461 -5.33 30.41 -0.08
C ASP A 461 -6.06 30.99 1.13
N ASP A 462 -6.74 30.15 1.91
CA ASP A 462 -7.44 30.53 3.12
C ASP A 462 -6.46 30.88 4.28
N ASN A 463 -5.31 30.21 4.34
CA ASN A 463 -4.24 30.46 5.32
C ASN A 463 -2.86 30.29 4.68
N PRO A 464 -2.20 31.38 4.24
CA PRO A 464 -0.90 31.33 3.57
C PRO A 464 0.23 30.67 4.37
N ASP A 465 0.17 30.64 5.70
CA ASP A 465 1.16 29.97 6.54
C ASP A 465 1.19 28.44 6.32
N LEU A 466 0.09 27.86 5.87
CA LEU A 466 0.02 26.45 5.49
C LEU A 466 0.79 26.15 4.20
N GLY A 467 1.16 27.15 3.42
CA GLY A 467 2.00 27.00 2.23
C GLY A 467 3.49 26.81 2.55
N ARG A 468 3.93 27.02 3.79
CA ARG A 468 5.33 26.79 4.19
C ARG A 468 5.70 25.30 4.10
N PRO A 469 6.94 24.98 3.69
CA PRO A 469 7.41 23.59 3.72
C PRO A 469 7.39 23.02 5.14
N ILE A 470 7.09 21.70 5.27
CA ILE A 470 7.22 20.97 6.55
C ILE A 470 8.71 20.88 6.92
N HIS A 471 9.57 20.63 5.93
CA HIS A 471 11.03 20.67 6.07
C HIS A 471 11.63 21.45 4.89
N LYS A 472 12.67 22.27 5.15
CA LYS A 472 13.31 23.14 4.15
C LYS A 472 13.83 22.42 2.89
N ASP A 473 14.18 21.15 3.01
CA ASP A 473 14.77 20.33 1.95
C ASP A 473 13.73 19.42 1.26
N GLY A 474 12.44 19.56 1.59
CA GLY A 474 11.34 18.76 1.03
C GLY A 474 10.27 19.59 0.35
N PRO A 475 9.49 18.99 -0.58
CA PRO A 475 8.40 19.67 -1.27
C PRO A 475 7.07 19.58 -0.53
N ASP A 476 7.00 18.84 0.60
CA ASP A 476 5.77 18.68 1.35
C ASP A 476 5.49 19.92 2.20
N VAL A 477 4.23 20.38 2.24
CA VAL A 477 3.80 21.63 2.89
C VAL A 477 2.81 21.39 4.03
N TRP A 478 2.68 22.35 4.95
CA TRP A 478 1.78 22.24 6.12
C TRP A 478 0.32 22.07 5.75
N ALA A 479 -0.12 22.55 4.58
CA ALA A 479 -1.47 22.28 4.09
C ALA A 479 -1.76 20.78 3.91
N GLN A 480 -0.74 19.95 3.65
CA GLN A 480 -0.91 18.50 3.60
C GLN A 480 -1.15 17.91 5.01
N VAL A 481 -0.57 18.49 6.07
CA VAL A 481 -0.85 18.10 7.47
C VAL A 481 -2.30 18.43 7.82
N ALA A 482 -2.75 19.64 7.52
CA ALA A 482 -4.13 20.08 7.73
C ALA A 482 -5.13 19.21 6.95
N TYR A 483 -4.82 18.92 5.70
CA TYR A 483 -5.64 18.05 4.85
C TYR A 483 -5.70 16.61 5.36
N ALA A 484 -4.55 16.06 5.78
CA ALA A 484 -4.46 14.71 6.33
C ALA A 484 -5.30 14.56 7.60
N ALA A 485 -5.28 15.55 8.48
CA ALA A 485 -6.09 15.57 9.69
C ALA A 485 -7.60 15.63 9.39
N SER A 486 -8.00 16.57 8.52
CA SER A 486 -9.42 16.87 8.26
C SER A 486 -10.09 15.96 7.22
N ARG A 487 -9.31 15.31 6.34
CA ARG A 487 -9.83 14.55 5.19
C ARG A 487 -9.33 13.10 5.10
N GLU A 488 -8.26 12.74 5.80
CA GLU A 488 -7.59 11.45 5.63
C GLU A 488 -7.30 10.73 6.98
N TRP A 489 -8.05 11.06 8.03
CA TRP A 489 -8.05 10.40 9.35
C TRP A 489 -6.69 10.40 10.06
N ALA A 490 -5.74 11.24 9.69
CA ALA A 490 -4.44 11.27 10.37
C ALA A 490 -4.56 11.84 11.79
N GLN A 491 -3.98 11.14 12.77
CA GLN A 491 -4.05 11.46 14.19
C GLN A 491 -2.69 11.65 14.84
N THR A 492 -1.63 11.16 14.20
CA THR A 492 -0.24 11.20 14.70
C THR A 492 0.71 11.68 13.60
N ALA A 493 1.90 12.16 14.01
CA ALA A 493 2.95 12.51 13.06
C ALA A 493 3.31 11.33 12.15
N ASP A 494 3.31 10.09 12.65
CA ASP A 494 3.59 8.91 11.83
C ASP A 494 2.53 8.71 10.74
N ASP A 495 1.25 8.98 11.03
CA ASP A 495 0.19 8.88 10.02
C ASP A 495 0.44 9.85 8.86
N VAL A 496 0.81 11.08 9.16
CA VAL A 496 1.08 12.12 8.16
C VAL A 496 2.39 11.85 7.42
N LEU A 497 3.51 11.80 8.17
CA LEU A 497 4.84 11.85 7.59
C LEU A 497 5.21 10.59 6.82
N ARG A 498 4.66 9.44 7.22
CA ARG A 498 4.94 8.15 6.58
C ARG A 498 3.94 7.78 5.48
N ARG A 499 2.67 8.18 5.59
CA ARG A 499 1.60 7.66 4.70
C ARG A 499 0.86 8.72 3.88
N ARG A 500 0.89 10.00 4.28
CA ARG A 500 0.24 11.09 3.54
C ARG A 500 1.24 12.00 2.82
N THR A 501 2.51 11.94 3.21
CA THR A 501 3.60 12.72 2.61
C THR A 501 4.75 11.82 2.15
N THR A 502 5.81 12.42 1.63
CA THR A 502 7.04 11.71 1.23
C THR A 502 8.18 11.85 2.26
N MET A 503 7.89 12.48 3.40
CA MET A 503 8.89 12.93 4.39
C MET A 503 9.77 11.81 4.92
N VAL A 504 9.16 10.71 5.40
CA VAL A 504 9.91 9.59 6.01
C VAL A 504 10.84 8.92 5.01
N VAL A 505 10.39 8.67 3.79
CA VAL A 505 11.22 8.02 2.76
C VAL A 505 12.39 8.90 2.35
N ARG A 506 12.24 10.23 2.43
CA ARG A 506 13.32 11.20 2.18
C ARG A 506 14.25 11.40 3.37
N GLY A 507 13.95 10.82 4.56
CA GLY A 507 14.71 11.03 5.79
C GLY A 507 14.57 12.45 6.35
N LEU A 508 13.42 13.09 6.12
CA LEU A 508 13.14 14.48 6.54
C LEU A 508 12.22 14.56 7.76
N ASP A 509 11.89 13.44 8.37
CA ASP A 509 11.03 13.32 9.54
C ASP A 509 11.83 13.40 10.85
N THR A 510 12.59 14.49 11.01
CA THR A 510 13.40 14.70 12.22
C THR A 510 12.54 14.74 13.50
N PRO A 511 13.13 14.53 14.70
CA PRO A 511 12.38 14.63 15.95
C PRO A 511 11.62 15.95 16.11
N GLU A 512 12.21 17.07 15.65
CA GLU A 512 11.60 18.40 15.71
C GLU A 512 10.37 18.48 14.78
N VAL A 513 10.50 17.99 13.55
CA VAL A 513 9.38 17.93 12.58
C VAL A 513 8.26 17.06 13.14
N ARG A 514 8.58 15.90 13.72
CA ARG A 514 7.56 15.02 14.33
C ARG A 514 6.83 15.71 15.46
N ALA A 515 7.57 16.36 16.39
CA ALA A 515 6.98 17.07 17.51
C ALA A 515 6.09 18.26 17.07
N GLU A 516 6.50 18.99 16.03
CA GLU A 516 5.71 20.10 15.47
C GLU A 516 4.42 19.60 14.82
N VAL A 517 4.47 18.49 14.06
CA VAL A 517 3.29 17.88 13.44
C VAL A 517 2.34 17.32 14.52
N ASP A 518 2.85 16.61 15.53
CA ASP A 518 2.01 16.11 16.63
C ASP A 518 1.34 17.25 17.41
N SER A 519 2.06 18.35 17.64
CA SER A 519 1.50 19.55 18.29
C SER A 519 0.40 20.17 17.45
N TYR A 520 0.59 20.26 16.13
CA TYR A 520 -0.44 20.76 15.23
C TYR A 520 -1.68 19.87 15.26
N LEU A 521 -1.51 18.55 15.15
CA LEU A 521 -2.62 17.60 15.17
C LEU A 521 -3.39 17.65 16.50
N ALA A 522 -2.68 17.75 17.63
CA ALA A 522 -3.29 17.86 18.95
C ALA A 522 -4.15 19.14 19.10
N ALA A 523 -3.65 20.28 18.55
CA ALA A 523 -4.36 21.56 18.61
C ALA A 523 -5.60 21.61 17.69
N HIS A 524 -5.66 20.79 16.65
CA HIS A 524 -6.75 20.77 15.66
C HIS A 524 -7.57 19.47 15.72
N ARG A 525 -7.36 18.65 16.75
CA ARG A 525 -8.18 17.46 16.99
C ARG A 525 -9.58 17.91 17.38
N GLU A 526 -10.57 17.60 16.54
CA GLU A 526 -11.97 17.79 16.92
C GLU A 526 -12.29 16.86 18.10
N VAL A 527 -12.67 17.44 19.22
CA VAL A 527 -13.05 16.74 20.45
C VAL A 527 -14.41 16.04 20.27
#